data_67a8881ba10dc33cd6463335816288a5
#
_entry.id   67a8881ba10dc33cd6463335816288a5
#
_cell.length_a   1.000
_cell.length_b   1.000
_cell.length_c   1.000
_cell.angle_alpha   90.00
_cell.angle_beta   90.00
_cell.angle_gamma   90.00
#
_symmetry.space_group_name_H-M   'P 1'
#
loop_
_entity.id
_entity.type
_entity.pdbx_description
1 polymer ?
#
loop_
_entity_poly.entity_id
_entity_poly.type
_entity_poly.pdbx_seq_one_letter_code
_entity_poly.pdbx_strand_id
1 'polypeptide(L)'
;MAWVLASFPEVSGSSSAAVVEAVATVLITSRFMDSNNSLLLKRVVNIKAIVTPLWKEEAQKQLQSQINEIDSRLQQLEMQGQRMMVELQKQGETQPSNTAIQQQIGDVQNRLNQDKSKLLQQKNQNLQQLQQVQTLDLEAEVDQGKVESFFNVAVGDNLVRKLQVEILIKDGVIQEIRGEL
;
A
#
# COMPACT_ATOMS: atom_id res chain seq x y z
N MET A 1 24.23 38.23 3.56
CA MET A 1 24.99 39.42 3.97
C MET A 1 24.02 40.52 4.34
N ALA A 2 24.27 41.20 5.39
CA ALA A 2 23.59 42.34 6.00
C ALA A 2 22.58 41.99 7.12
N TRP A 3 23.12 41.92 8.30
CA TRP A 3 22.42 42.05 9.58
C TRP A 3 22.10 43.53 9.80
N VAL A 4 20.84 43.87 9.93
CA VAL A 4 20.43 45.20 10.40
C VAL A 4 20.23 45.14 11.90
N LEU A 5 21.12 45.78 12.62
CA LEU A 5 21.01 46.09 14.04
C LEU A 5 19.85 47.09 14.22
N ALA A 6 18.73 46.65 14.81
CA ALA A 6 17.68 47.50 15.24
C ALA A 6 18.01 47.96 16.67
N SER A 7 18.22 49.27 16.82
CA SER A 7 18.46 49.99 18.08
C SER A 7 17.28 49.84 19.04
N PHE A 8 17.59 49.46 20.30
CA PHE A 8 16.62 49.50 21.41
C PHE A 8 16.33 50.91 21.81
N PRO A 9 15.05 51.32 22.01
CA PRO A 9 14.74 52.59 22.68
C PRO A 9 14.91 52.42 24.18
N GLU A 10 15.62 53.36 24.79
CA GLU A 10 15.69 53.52 26.23
C GLU A 10 14.30 53.79 26.83
N VAL A 11 13.89 52.93 27.76
CA VAL A 11 12.68 53.17 28.57
C VAL A 11 13.08 53.89 29.83
N SER A 12 12.88 55.19 29.85
CA SER A 12 12.85 55.98 31.09
C SER A 12 11.45 55.89 31.74
N GLY A 13 11.44 55.32 32.89
CA GLY A 13 10.52 55.46 34.02
C GLY A 13 9.04 55.64 33.78
N SER A 14 8.30 54.72 34.28
CA SER A 14 7.07 54.90 35.09
C SER A 14 6.08 53.74 34.93
N SER A 15 5.64 53.30 36.09
CA SER A 15 4.42 52.52 36.34
C SER A 15 4.50 51.00 36.26
N SER A 16 4.53 50.42 37.45
CA SER A 16 4.46 48.97 37.74
C SER A 16 3.27 48.23 37.08
N ALA A 17 2.23 48.95 36.68
CA ALA A 17 1.04 48.41 36.03
C ALA A 17 1.30 48.02 34.55
N ALA A 18 2.08 48.83 33.84
CA ALA A 18 2.38 48.58 32.42
C ALA A 18 3.31 47.36 32.24
N VAL A 19 4.20 47.07 33.19
CA VAL A 19 5.08 45.91 33.15
C VAL A 19 4.32 44.62 33.41
N VAL A 20 3.32 44.64 34.31
CA VAL A 20 2.48 43.45 34.56
C VAL A 20 1.59 43.14 33.38
N GLU A 21 1.07 44.16 32.71
CA GLU A 21 0.22 43.99 31.53
C GLU A 21 1.03 43.50 30.29
N ALA A 22 2.25 44.00 30.13
CA ALA A 22 3.15 43.53 29.08
C ALA A 22 3.62 42.07 29.29
N VAL A 23 3.91 41.68 30.54
CA VAL A 23 4.27 40.29 30.88
C VAL A 23 3.06 39.37 30.73
N ALA A 24 1.85 39.79 31.10
CA ALA A 24 0.64 39.00 30.88
C ALA A 24 0.33 38.82 29.41
N THR A 25 0.51 39.86 28.59
CA THR A 25 0.32 39.76 27.13
C THR A 25 1.36 38.84 26.45
N VAL A 26 2.63 38.88 26.89
CA VAL A 26 3.68 37.99 26.40
C VAL A 26 3.43 36.53 26.81
N LEU A 27 2.95 36.29 28.03
CA LEU A 27 2.59 34.96 28.52
C LEU A 27 1.34 34.38 27.82
N ILE A 28 0.37 35.24 27.47
CA ILE A 28 -0.83 34.82 26.74
C ILE A 28 -0.47 34.54 25.28
N THR A 29 0.37 35.34 24.63
CA THR A 29 0.83 35.10 23.27
C THR A 29 1.74 33.86 23.17
N SER A 30 2.58 33.60 24.18
CA SER A 30 3.40 32.37 24.18
C SER A 30 2.56 31.10 24.39
N ARG A 31 1.46 31.16 25.13
CA ARG A 31 0.52 30.03 25.27
C ARG A 31 -0.33 29.80 24.01
N PHE A 32 -0.60 30.82 23.21
CA PHE A 32 -1.31 30.66 21.93
C PHE A 32 -0.39 30.22 20.79
N MET A 33 0.94 30.35 20.89
CA MET A 33 1.88 29.88 19.86
C MET A 33 2.22 28.39 19.98
N ASP A 34 1.97 27.74 21.13
CA ASP A 34 2.25 26.33 21.33
C ASP A 34 1.22 25.37 20.70
N SER A 35 0.07 25.86 20.25
CA SER A 35 -0.96 24.99 19.67
C SER A 35 -0.82 24.73 18.17
N ASN A 36 0.17 25.31 17.50
CA ASN A 36 0.35 25.15 16.03
C ASN A 36 1.63 24.43 15.61
N ASN A 37 2.37 23.81 16.52
CA ASN A 37 3.61 23.12 16.18
C ASN A 37 3.40 21.61 15.95
N SER A 38 2.21 21.24 15.49
CA SER A 38 1.91 19.87 15.09
C SER A 38 1.92 19.75 13.57
N LEU A 39 2.58 18.72 13.04
CA LEU A 39 2.65 18.40 11.65
C LEU A 39 1.84 17.13 11.39
N LEU A 40 0.98 17.15 10.36
CA LEU A 40 0.25 16.00 9.90
C LEU A 40 1.14 15.19 8.95
N LEU A 41 1.46 13.97 9.31
CA LEU A 41 2.26 13.05 8.52
C LEU A 41 1.42 11.83 8.11
N LYS A 42 1.89 11.15 7.06
CA LYS A 42 1.34 9.89 6.56
C LYS A 42 2.24 8.73 7.01
N ARG A 43 1.62 7.66 7.51
CA ARG A 43 2.34 6.42 7.85
C ARG A 43 1.66 5.20 7.24
N VAL A 44 2.43 4.13 7.10
CA VAL A 44 1.93 2.81 6.74
C VAL A 44 1.71 2.02 8.03
N VAL A 45 0.51 1.48 8.18
CA VAL A 45 0.11 0.62 9.30
C VAL A 45 0.00 -0.81 8.81
N ASN A 46 0.69 -1.74 9.45
CA ASN A 46 0.62 -3.15 9.13
C ASN A 46 -0.64 -3.76 9.77
N ILE A 47 -1.37 -4.55 8.99
CA ILE A 47 -2.52 -5.31 9.48
C ILE A 47 -2.11 -6.76 9.60
N LYS A 48 -2.25 -7.33 10.80
CA LYS A 48 -2.08 -8.75 11.10
C LYS A 48 -3.42 -9.37 11.43
N ALA A 49 -3.65 -10.59 10.95
CA ALA A 49 -4.83 -11.36 11.28
C ALA A 49 -4.46 -12.55 12.17
N ILE A 50 -5.34 -12.85 13.13
CA ILE A 50 -5.28 -14.10 13.89
C ILE A 50 -5.93 -15.19 13.04
N VAL A 51 -5.20 -16.29 12.84
CA VAL A 51 -5.69 -17.44 12.08
C VAL A 51 -6.78 -18.14 12.86
N THR A 52 -8.01 -18.04 12.38
CA THR A 52 -9.19 -18.76 12.89
C THR A 52 -9.66 -19.79 11.85
N PRO A 53 -10.53 -20.74 12.22
CA PRO A 53 -11.14 -21.64 11.24
C PRO A 53 -11.89 -20.87 10.15
N LEU A 54 -12.60 -19.80 10.52
CA LEU A 54 -13.33 -18.94 9.58
C LEU A 54 -12.37 -18.23 8.61
N TRP A 55 -11.31 -17.65 9.15
CA TRP A 55 -10.28 -17.00 8.33
C TRP A 55 -9.65 -17.98 7.31
N LYS A 56 -9.34 -19.22 7.74
CA LYS A 56 -8.81 -20.26 6.85
C LYS A 56 -9.79 -20.60 5.72
N GLU A 57 -11.06 -20.77 6.04
CA GLU A 57 -12.09 -21.09 5.06
C GLU A 57 -12.24 -19.97 4.02
N GLU A 58 -12.30 -18.71 4.47
CA GLU A 58 -12.39 -17.55 3.59
C GLU A 58 -11.15 -17.40 2.70
N ALA A 59 -9.94 -17.54 3.27
CA ALA A 59 -8.70 -17.48 2.53
C ALA A 59 -8.60 -18.59 1.47
N GLN A 60 -8.98 -19.83 1.81
CA GLN A 60 -9.01 -20.95 0.87
C GLN A 60 -10.02 -20.71 -0.26
N LYS A 61 -11.22 -20.23 0.05
CA LYS A 61 -12.26 -19.91 -0.92
C LYS A 61 -11.79 -18.81 -1.89
N GLN A 62 -11.16 -17.78 -1.37
CA GLN A 62 -10.63 -16.69 -2.19
C GLN A 62 -9.52 -17.17 -3.14
N LEU A 63 -8.55 -17.93 -2.63
CA LEU A 63 -7.46 -18.49 -3.44
C LEU A 63 -7.99 -19.47 -4.50
N GLN A 64 -8.96 -20.31 -4.15
CA GLN A 64 -9.61 -21.22 -5.11
C GLN A 64 -10.34 -20.46 -6.22
N SER A 65 -11.04 -19.36 -5.86
CA SER A 65 -11.69 -18.50 -6.85
C SER A 65 -10.69 -17.86 -7.81
N GLN A 66 -9.55 -17.39 -7.30
CA GLN A 66 -8.48 -16.83 -8.15
C GLN A 66 -7.88 -17.88 -9.08
N ILE A 67 -7.66 -19.11 -8.59
CA ILE A 67 -7.18 -20.22 -9.44
C ILE A 67 -8.16 -20.50 -10.56
N ASN A 68 -9.46 -20.59 -10.27
CA ASN A 68 -10.50 -20.83 -11.26
C ASN A 68 -10.56 -19.69 -12.31
N GLU A 69 -10.37 -18.45 -11.87
CA GLU A 69 -10.31 -17.29 -12.78
C GLU A 69 -9.10 -17.38 -13.71
N ILE A 70 -7.92 -17.76 -13.18
CA ILE A 70 -6.71 -17.95 -14.00
C ILE A 70 -6.94 -19.08 -15.02
N ASP A 71 -7.57 -20.19 -14.64
CA ASP A 71 -7.88 -21.29 -15.55
C ASP A 71 -8.84 -20.84 -16.68
N SER A 72 -9.83 -20.05 -16.34
CA SER A 72 -10.75 -19.46 -17.34
C SER A 72 -9.99 -18.52 -18.31
N ARG A 73 -9.06 -17.72 -17.80
CA ARG A 73 -8.22 -16.84 -18.63
C ARG A 73 -7.27 -17.63 -19.53
N LEU A 74 -6.70 -18.73 -19.04
CA LEU A 74 -5.87 -19.62 -19.84
C LEU A 74 -6.66 -20.23 -21.01
N GLN A 75 -7.89 -20.72 -20.77
CA GLN A 75 -8.75 -21.24 -21.83
C GLN A 75 -9.11 -20.16 -22.86
N GLN A 76 -9.45 -18.96 -22.41
CA GLN A 76 -9.72 -17.83 -23.33
C GLN A 76 -8.50 -17.47 -24.17
N LEU A 77 -7.32 -17.42 -23.56
CA LEU A 77 -6.06 -17.12 -24.25
C LEU A 77 -5.76 -18.18 -25.32
N GLU A 78 -5.95 -19.46 -25.01
CA GLU A 78 -5.76 -20.56 -25.96
C GLU A 78 -6.73 -20.49 -27.15
N MET A 79 -8.03 -20.25 -26.86
CA MET A 79 -9.02 -20.11 -27.94
C MET A 79 -8.77 -18.89 -28.83
N GLN A 80 -8.41 -17.75 -28.24
CA GLN A 80 -8.07 -16.54 -28.99
C GLN A 80 -6.80 -16.74 -29.81
N GLY A 81 -5.79 -17.37 -29.23
CA GLY A 81 -4.55 -17.71 -29.91
C GLY A 81 -4.78 -18.62 -31.12
N GLN A 82 -5.56 -19.68 -30.96
CA GLN A 82 -5.91 -20.60 -32.07
C GLN A 82 -6.65 -19.87 -33.19
N ARG A 83 -7.65 -19.02 -32.86
CA ARG A 83 -8.37 -18.26 -33.90
C ARG A 83 -7.44 -17.32 -34.68
N MET A 84 -6.57 -16.59 -33.96
CA MET A 84 -5.62 -15.68 -34.59
C MET A 84 -4.61 -16.40 -35.46
N MET A 85 -4.10 -17.57 -35.01
CA MET A 85 -3.19 -18.40 -35.81
C MET A 85 -3.83 -18.93 -37.08
N VAL A 86 -5.08 -19.42 -37.02
CA VAL A 86 -5.83 -19.90 -38.19
C VAL A 86 -6.06 -18.78 -39.19
N GLU A 87 -6.39 -17.60 -38.73
CA GLU A 87 -6.61 -16.41 -39.57
C GLU A 87 -5.33 -15.98 -40.30
N LEU A 88 -4.19 -15.93 -39.57
CA LEU A 88 -2.89 -15.60 -40.16
C LEU A 88 -2.42 -16.67 -41.16
N GLN A 89 -2.69 -17.94 -40.88
CA GLN A 89 -2.37 -19.04 -41.82
C GLN A 89 -3.17 -18.92 -43.12
N LYS A 90 -4.46 -18.65 -43.06
CA LYS A 90 -5.30 -18.41 -44.26
C LYS A 90 -4.79 -17.25 -45.10
N GLN A 91 -4.35 -16.14 -44.43
CA GLN A 91 -3.75 -15.02 -45.15
C GLN A 91 -2.41 -15.38 -45.79
N GLY A 92 -1.63 -16.24 -45.14
CA GLY A 92 -0.35 -16.75 -45.68
C GLY A 92 -0.53 -17.65 -46.88
N GLU A 93 -1.59 -18.46 -46.95
CA GLU A 93 -1.88 -19.34 -48.13
C GLU A 93 -2.23 -18.52 -49.38
N THR A 94 -2.86 -17.37 -49.20
CA THR A 94 -3.20 -16.46 -50.34
C THR A 94 -2.00 -15.66 -50.85
N GLN A 95 -0.92 -15.52 -50.03
CA GLN A 95 0.29 -14.80 -50.39
C GLN A 95 1.56 -15.54 -49.86
N PRO A 96 1.98 -16.62 -50.47
CA PRO A 96 3.04 -17.49 -49.94
C PRO A 96 4.44 -16.87 -49.85
N SER A 97 4.66 -15.70 -50.48
CA SER A 97 5.96 -15.01 -50.49
C SER A 97 6.06 -13.89 -49.42
N ASN A 98 5.07 -13.74 -48.55
CA ASN A 98 5.03 -12.63 -47.63
C ASN A 98 5.77 -12.94 -46.30
N THR A 99 7.06 -12.61 -46.25
CA THR A 99 7.91 -12.73 -45.06
C THR A 99 7.31 -12.01 -43.83
N ALA A 100 6.53 -10.94 -44.02
CA ALA A 100 5.89 -10.20 -42.96
C ALA A 100 4.83 -11.04 -42.21
N ILE A 101 4.08 -11.89 -42.91
CA ILE A 101 3.10 -12.81 -42.29
C ILE A 101 3.80 -13.84 -41.42
N GLN A 102 4.93 -14.39 -41.90
CA GLN A 102 5.71 -15.35 -41.09
C GLN A 102 6.26 -14.71 -39.80
N GLN A 103 6.71 -13.45 -39.87
CA GLN A 103 7.13 -12.72 -38.69
C GLN A 103 5.97 -12.45 -37.72
N GLN A 104 4.80 -12.07 -38.25
CA GLN A 104 3.61 -11.86 -37.41
C GLN A 104 3.16 -13.12 -36.69
N ILE A 105 3.20 -14.28 -37.36
CA ILE A 105 2.91 -15.59 -36.75
C ILE A 105 3.87 -15.85 -35.58
N GLY A 106 5.18 -15.65 -35.80
CA GLY A 106 6.19 -15.80 -34.75
C GLY A 106 5.98 -14.88 -33.57
N ASP A 107 5.67 -13.58 -33.81
CA ASP A 107 5.42 -12.60 -32.78
C ASP A 107 4.17 -12.90 -31.93
N VAL A 108 3.08 -13.33 -32.61
CA VAL A 108 1.85 -13.74 -31.92
C VAL A 108 2.10 -14.97 -31.07
N GLN A 109 2.82 -15.96 -31.58
CA GLN A 109 3.14 -17.20 -30.87
C GLN A 109 4.02 -16.91 -29.62
N ASN A 110 5.02 -16.05 -29.76
CA ASN A 110 5.87 -15.62 -28.65
C ASN A 110 5.07 -14.89 -27.57
N ARG A 111 4.18 -13.96 -27.95
CA ARG A 111 3.31 -13.25 -27.03
C ARG A 111 2.37 -14.19 -26.28
N LEU A 112 1.71 -15.11 -26.98
CA LEU A 112 0.85 -16.12 -26.37
C LEU A 112 1.61 -17.00 -25.37
N ASN A 113 2.81 -17.42 -25.70
CA ASN A 113 3.64 -18.23 -24.80
C ASN A 113 4.07 -17.44 -23.56
N GLN A 114 4.41 -16.16 -23.72
CA GLN A 114 4.75 -15.29 -22.58
C GLN A 114 3.54 -15.06 -21.65
N ASP A 115 2.37 -14.77 -22.20
CA ASP A 115 1.16 -14.53 -21.41
C ASP A 115 0.69 -15.82 -20.71
N LYS A 116 0.77 -16.98 -21.40
CA LYS A 116 0.52 -18.29 -20.81
C LYS A 116 1.48 -18.59 -19.66
N SER A 117 2.77 -18.31 -19.83
CA SER A 117 3.79 -18.50 -18.79
C SER A 117 3.50 -17.65 -17.55
N LYS A 118 3.12 -16.37 -17.73
CA LYS A 118 2.75 -15.49 -16.62
C LYS A 118 1.53 -16.01 -15.84
N LEU A 119 0.49 -16.43 -16.55
CA LEU A 119 -0.72 -16.99 -15.91
C LEU A 119 -0.41 -18.30 -15.16
N LEU A 120 0.40 -19.18 -15.72
CA LEU A 120 0.84 -20.41 -15.04
C LEU A 120 1.68 -20.11 -13.79
N GLN A 121 2.56 -19.10 -13.86
CA GLN A 121 3.32 -18.67 -12.70
C GLN A 121 2.40 -18.13 -11.57
N GLN A 122 1.41 -17.30 -11.90
CA GLN A 122 0.42 -16.82 -10.94
C GLN A 122 -0.38 -17.98 -10.34
N LYS A 123 -0.83 -18.94 -11.17
CA LYS A 123 -1.52 -20.15 -10.68
C LYS A 123 -0.67 -20.93 -9.68
N ASN A 124 0.60 -21.17 -9.99
CA ASN A 124 1.52 -21.86 -9.09
C ASN A 124 1.73 -21.12 -7.79
N GLN A 125 1.84 -19.79 -7.80
CA GLN A 125 1.91 -18.97 -6.59
C GLN A 125 0.65 -19.12 -5.72
N ASN A 126 -0.53 -19.04 -6.32
CA ASN A 126 -1.79 -19.23 -5.59
C ASN A 126 -1.93 -20.64 -5.01
N LEU A 127 -1.47 -21.67 -5.72
CA LEU A 127 -1.45 -23.05 -5.21
C LEU A 127 -0.50 -23.20 -4.01
N GLN A 128 0.68 -22.57 -4.07
CA GLN A 128 1.60 -22.56 -2.94
C GLN A 128 1.01 -21.84 -1.72
N GLN A 129 0.35 -20.68 -1.95
CA GLN A 129 -0.34 -19.97 -0.87
C GLN A 129 -1.47 -20.79 -0.27
N LEU A 130 -2.24 -21.53 -1.11
CA LEU A 130 -3.29 -22.42 -0.65
C LEU A 130 -2.75 -23.51 0.29
N GLN A 131 -1.61 -24.12 -0.06
CA GLN A 131 -0.92 -25.07 0.80
C GLN A 131 -0.45 -24.43 2.12
N GLN A 132 0.13 -23.23 2.05
CA GLN A 132 0.56 -22.50 3.24
C GLN A 132 -0.61 -22.23 4.19
N VAL A 133 -1.75 -21.75 3.67
CA VAL A 133 -2.96 -21.50 4.49
C VAL A 133 -3.44 -22.78 5.19
N GLN A 134 -3.36 -23.92 4.53
CA GLN A 134 -3.76 -25.20 5.12
C GLN A 134 -2.86 -25.61 6.28
N THR A 135 -1.56 -25.34 6.20
CA THR A 135 -0.56 -25.73 7.20
C THR A 135 -0.39 -24.74 8.34
N LEU A 136 -0.99 -23.54 8.27
CA LEU A 136 -0.92 -22.56 9.35
C LEU A 136 -1.56 -23.11 10.63
N ASP A 137 -0.94 -22.83 11.76
CA ASP A 137 -1.52 -23.14 13.08
C ASP A 137 -2.66 -22.16 13.39
N LEU A 138 -3.64 -22.65 14.16
CA LEU A 138 -4.69 -21.78 14.69
C LEU A 138 -4.09 -20.83 15.73
N GLU A 139 -4.67 -19.63 15.86
CA GLU A 139 -4.22 -18.52 16.71
C GLU A 139 -2.83 -17.95 16.33
N ALA A 140 -2.23 -18.37 15.22
CA ALA A 140 -1.04 -17.74 14.68
C ALA A 140 -1.37 -16.34 14.11
N GLU A 141 -0.41 -15.42 14.20
CA GLU A 141 -0.53 -14.11 13.57
C GLU A 141 0.08 -14.16 12.15
N VAL A 142 -0.67 -13.69 11.17
CA VAL A 142 -0.25 -13.62 9.76
C VAL A 142 -0.42 -12.21 9.22
N ASP A 143 0.47 -11.80 8.33
CA ASP A 143 0.34 -10.51 7.66
C ASP A 143 -0.84 -10.55 6.69
N GLN A 144 -1.81 -9.65 6.92
CA GLN A 144 -3.01 -9.51 6.07
C GLN A 144 -2.82 -8.44 5.00
N GLY A 145 -2.05 -7.41 5.30
CA GLY A 145 -1.83 -6.30 4.38
C GLY A 145 -1.37 -5.03 5.07
N LYS A 146 -1.48 -3.92 4.34
CA LYS A 146 -1.04 -2.61 4.82
C LYS A 146 -2.09 -1.56 4.47
N VAL A 147 -2.31 -0.63 5.39
CA VAL A 147 -3.16 0.55 5.17
C VAL A 147 -2.37 1.82 5.43
N GLU A 148 -2.78 2.91 4.81
CA GLU A 148 -2.19 4.21 5.04
C GLU A 148 -3.04 4.97 6.06
N SER A 149 -2.38 5.61 7.02
CA SER A 149 -3.01 6.42 8.06
C SER A 149 -2.31 7.76 8.19
N PHE A 150 -3.04 8.78 8.56
CA PHE A 150 -2.50 10.09 8.92
C PHE A 150 -2.41 10.21 10.44
N PHE A 151 -1.38 10.89 10.93
CA PHE A 151 -1.18 11.11 12.35
C PHE A 151 -0.49 12.45 12.59
N ASN A 152 -0.72 13.04 13.76
CA ASN A 152 -0.10 14.29 14.15
C ASN A 152 1.19 14.04 14.92
N VAL A 153 2.21 14.85 14.62
CA VAL A 153 3.47 14.88 15.38
C VAL A 153 3.73 16.28 15.90
N ALA A 154 4.24 16.36 17.10
CA ALA A 154 4.65 17.61 17.75
C ALA A 154 6.09 17.49 18.24
N VAL A 155 6.68 18.63 18.60
CA VAL A 155 8.00 18.65 19.22
C VAL A 155 7.95 17.91 20.57
N GLY A 156 8.86 16.93 20.74
CA GLY A 156 8.90 16.06 21.93
C GLY A 156 8.33 14.67 21.70
N ASP A 157 7.61 14.43 20.58
CA ASP A 157 7.12 13.10 20.22
C ASP A 157 8.23 12.17 19.77
N ASN A 158 8.05 10.87 20.02
CA ASN A 158 8.93 9.85 19.46
C ASN A 158 8.41 9.41 18.10
N LEU A 159 8.96 10.02 17.04
CA LEU A 159 8.56 9.74 15.66
C LEU A 159 8.69 8.25 15.28
N VAL A 160 9.73 7.54 15.76
CA VAL A 160 9.95 6.13 15.44
C VAL A 160 8.82 5.26 15.98
N ARG A 161 8.38 5.49 17.22
CA ARG A 161 7.26 4.76 17.83
C ARG A 161 5.94 5.07 17.14
N LYS A 162 5.71 6.33 16.78
CA LYS A 162 4.50 6.74 16.03
C LYS A 162 4.45 6.18 14.61
N LEU A 163 5.59 5.88 13.99
CA LEU A 163 5.63 5.25 12.68
C LEU A 163 5.41 3.73 12.72
N GLN A 164 5.75 3.08 13.83
CA GLN A 164 5.64 1.62 14.01
C GLN A 164 4.29 1.26 14.65
N VAL A 165 3.24 1.26 13.84
CA VAL A 165 1.89 0.87 14.29
C VAL A 165 1.44 -0.38 13.54
N GLU A 166 0.90 -1.31 14.30
CA GLU A 166 0.30 -2.56 13.81
C GLU A 166 -1.13 -2.70 14.34
N ILE A 167 -2.01 -3.22 13.51
CA ILE A 167 -3.39 -3.55 13.90
C ILE A 167 -3.54 -5.06 13.84
N LEU A 168 -3.94 -5.64 14.96
CA LEU A 168 -4.27 -7.07 15.05
C LEU A 168 -5.77 -7.25 14.94
N ILE A 169 -6.21 -8.06 13.97
CA ILE A 169 -7.62 -8.36 13.72
C ILE A 169 -7.93 -9.84 13.93
N LYS A 170 -9.13 -10.15 14.39
CA LYS A 170 -9.69 -11.50 14.45
C LYS A 170 -11.08 -11.49 13.85
N ASP A 171 -11.28 -12.28 12.81
CA ASP A 171 -12.56 -12.36 12.07
C ASP A 171 -13.14 -10.98 11.67
N GLY A 172 -12.26 -10.09 11.19
CA GLY A 172 -12.61 -8.73 10.78
C GLY A 172 -12.75 -7.71 11.90
N VAL A 173 -12.62 -8.11 13.17
CA VAL A 173 -12.72 -7.22 14.34
C VAL A 173 -11.33 -6.89 14.86
N ILE A 174 -11.05 -5.59 15.09
CA ILE A 174 -9.80 -5.15 15.70
C ILE A 174 -9.75 -5.66 17.15
N GLN A 175 -8.75 -6.45 17.47
CA GLN A 175 -8.48 -6.95 18.82
C GLN A 175 -7.48 -6.05 19.54
N GLU A 176 -6.47 -5.59 18.85
CA GLU A 176 -5.38 -4.83 19.45
C GLU A 176 -4.81 -3.82 18.44
N ILE A 177 -4.39 -2.67 18.93
CA ILE A 177 -3.57 -1.72 18.17
C ILE A 177 -2.24 -1.61 18.92
N ARG A 178 -1.15 -2.02 18.27
CA ARG A 178 0.20 -1.98 18.80
C ARG A 178 0.92 -0.77 18.26
N GLY A 179 1.57 0.00 19.14
CA GLY A 179 2.30 1.21 18.80
C GLY A 179 1.65 2.46 19.39
N GLU A 180 2.20 3.62 19.04
CA GLU A 180 1.75 4.92 19.55
C GLU A 180 0.87 5.61 18.47
N LEU A 181 -0.37 5.97 18.88
CA LEU A 181 -1.35 6.61 17.99
C LEU A 181 -1.12 8.12 17.85
#